data_68a89919c26bd34022c887d94fcdcb54
#
_entry.id   68a89919c26bd34022c887d94fcdcb54
#
_cell.length_a   1.000
_cell.length_b   1.000
_cell.length_c   1.000
_cell.angle_alpha   90.00
_cell.angle_beta   90.00
_cell.angle_gamma   90.00
#
_symmetry.space_group_name_H-M   'P 1'
#
loop_
_entity.id
_entity.type
_entity.pdbx_description
1 polymer ?
#
loop_
_entity_poly.entity_id
_entity_poly.type
_entity_poly.pdbx_seq_one_letter_code
_entity_poly.pdbx_strand_id
1 'polypeptide(L)'
;MNKKFSRIAMLSTHGYFDPVPQLGRTDTGGQVVYVLELAKAISKLGIKVDIYTRWFDKTLKQIDPVPGYPDVNVIRIYSGPWEFIPKEYIYDVLPELIENMKLFIEENNFEYDLYHGHYVDAGIVTIAVAKAFDKPAYFTAHSLGAWKRDQMGGDPDEMEKKFNFNHRIAEEIRIFKAVNAQTVTSVLQLEKLEKLYDFYADNIVDIPPGVDIHTYHLPSEEDKKKKTDLPEKYIFCISRIDTNKGHDFLLKAFDFVRKEIKDVDLVIGGGSPKPKQREIGLYDKMRKIINEKGMEDRVRLIGYVPDELMPTYYQQSEMFVLPSLFEPFGMTTQEAMSCGRPVVASKFGGIRNVIINGENGILVDPSKPHEFAEAILKLIKNKELSEKIGMQAYKTCQEEFSWEAIADRFLNFYLDFEN
;
A
#
# COMPACT_ATOMS: atom_id res chain seq x y z
N MET A 1 -30.69 2.37 5.38
CA MET A 1 -30.07 3.32 4.42
C MET A 1 -30.66 3.05 3.05
N ASN A 2 -31.16 4.06 2.35
CA ASN A 2 -31.53 3.90 0.93
C ASN A 2 -30.22 3.64 0.17
N LYS A 3 -30.07 2.45 -0.41
CA LYS A 3 -28.91 2.12 -1.25
C LYS A 3 -28.92 3.05 -2.47
N LYS A 4 -28.02 4.01 -2.54
CA LYS A 4 -27.90 4.89 -3.69
C LYS A 4 -27.12 4.22 -4.83
N PHE A 5 -26.16 3.34 -4.49
CA PHE A 5 -25.38 2.57 -5.44
C PHE A 5 -25.75 1.09 -5.40
N SER A 6 -25.83 0.46 -6.57
CA SER A 6 -26.10 -0.97 -6.74
C SER A 6 -24.90 -1.73 -7.29
N ARG A 7 -24.13 -1.09 -8.19
CA ARG A 7 -22.97 -1.70 -8.84
C ARG A 7 -21.92 -0.67 -9.24
N ILE A 8 -20.67 -0.94 -8.91
CA ILE A 8 -19.52 -0.08 -9.15
C ILE A 8 -18.50 -0.81 -10.04
N ALA A 9 -17.94 -0.11 -11.03
CA ALA A 9 -16.80 -0.58 -11.80
C ALA A 9 -15.51 0.03 -11.24
N MET A 10 -14.59 -0.80 -10.76
CA MET A 10 -13.22 -0.41 -10.46
C MET A 10 -12.29 -0.86 -11.58
N LEU A 11 -11.29 -0.05 -11.92
CA LEU A 11 -10.34 -0.35 -12.98
C LEU A 11 -8.91 -0.37 -12.45
N SER A 12 -8.18 -1.46 -12.72
CA SER A 12 -6.75 -1.61 -12.43
C SER A 12 -6.12 -2.41 -13.57
N THR A 13 -5.65 -1.72 -14.61
CA THR A 13 -5.44 -2.30 -15.93
C THR A 13 -4.08 -2.95 -16.14
N HIS A 14 -3.04 -2.53 -15.41
CA HIS A 14 -1.72 -3.14 -15.49
C HIS A 14 -1.45 -4.19 -14.41
N GLY A 15 -0.41 -4.99 -14.61
CA GLY A 15 0.05 -5.99 -13.66
C GLY A 15 -0.76 -7.29 -13.68
N TYR A 16 -0.44 -8.16 -12.74
CA TYR A 16 -1.19 -9.40 -12.53
C TYR A 16 -2.27 -9.16 -11.49
N PHE A 17 -3.52 -9.10 -11.92
CA PHE A 17 -4.67 -8.92 -11.05
C PHE A 17 -5.50 -10.20 -10.97
N ASP A 18 -5.36 -10.92 -9.87
CA ASP A 18 -6.09 -12.17 -9.61
C ASP A 18 -6.99 -12.02 -8.37
N PRO A 19 -8.10 -12.80 -8.29
CA PRO A 19 -8.97 -12.84 -7.10
C PRO A 19 -8.25 -13.16 -5.79
N VAL A 20 -7.12 -13.89 -5.89
CA VAL A 20 -6.16 -14.11 -4.81
C VAL A 20 -4.81 -13.55 -5.28
N PRO A 21 -4.34 -12.43 -4.72
CA PRO A 21 -3.12 -11.77 -5.19
C PRO A 21 -1.89 -12.67 -5.07
N GLN A 22 -1.07 -12.72 -6.11
CA GLN A 22 0.23 -13.41 -6.09
C GLN A 22 1.35 -12.37 -5.86
N LEU A 23 1.56 -11.98 -4.60
CA LEU A 23 2.55 -10.97 -4.25
C LEU A 23 3.97 -11.38 -4.69
N GLY A 24 4.77 -10.40 -5.08
CA GLY A 24 6.14 -10.62 -5.58
C GLY A 24 6.26 -10.78 -7.10
N ARG A 25 5.16 -10.91 -7.85
CA ARG A 25 5.16 -10.77 -9.31
C ARG A 25 5.38 -9.30 -9.71
N THR A 26 5.84 -9.08 -10.94
CA THR A 26 6.03 -7.74 -11.49
C THR A 26 4.70 -7.00 -11.51
N ASP A 27 4.71 -5.75 -11.03
CA ASP A 27 3.53 -4.89 -10.92
C ASP A 27 2.34 -5.49 -10.12
N THR A 28 2.63 -6.44 -9.21
CA THR A 28 1.67 -6.96 -8.23
C THR A 28 2.14 -6.55 -6.85
N GLY A 29 1.50 -5.57 -6.27
CA GLY A 29 1.92 -4.98 -4.99
C GLY A 29 0.76 -4.31 -4.26
N GLY A 30 1.06 -3.32 -3.45
CA GLY A 30 0.09 -2.63 -2.59
C GLY A 30 -1.15 -2.10 -3.30
N GLN A 31 -1.07 -1.71 -4.59
CA GLN A 31 -2.24 -1.27 -5.35
C GLN A 31 -3.24 -2.41 -5.59
N VAL A 32 -2.78 -3.61 -5.96
CA VAL A 32 -3.66 -4.77 -6.20
C VAL A 32 -4.38 -5.15 -4.90
N VAL A 33 -3.65 -5.21 -3.79
CA VAL A 33 -4.23 -5.47 -2.46
C VAL A 33 -5.25 -4.39 -2.10
N TYR A 34 -4.89 -3.11 -2.29
CA TYR A 34 -5.76 -1.98 -2.00
C TYR A 34 -7.10 -2.08 -2.74
N VAL A 35 -7.06 -2.26 -4.08
CA VAL A 35 -8.27 -2.31 -4.91
C VAL A 35 -9.14 -3.51 -4.54
N LEU A 36 -8.52 -4.67 -4.29
CA LEU A 36 -9.24 -5.87 -3.92
C LEU A 36 -9.90 -5.75 -2.54
N GLU A 37 -9.19 -5.27 -1.54
CA GLU A 37 -9.74 -5.13 -0.18
C GLU A 37 -10.82 -4.04 -0.12
N LEU A 38 -10.65 -2.93 -0.83
CA LEU A 38 -11.69 -1.91 -0.97
C LEU A 38 -12.95 -2.49 -1.62
N ALA A 39 -12.81 -3.26 -2.71
CA ALA A 39 -13.93 -3.91 -3.39
C ALA A 39 -14.66 -4.89 -2.48
N LYS A 40 -13.93 -5.71 -1.71
CA LYS A 40 -14.50 -6.61 -0.71
C LYS A 40 -15.28 -5.86 0.37
N ALA A 41 -14.71 -4.77 0.88
CA ALA A 41 -15.35 -3.97 1.93
C ALA A 41 -16.63 -3.27 1.43
N ILE A 42 -16.60 -2.70 0.22
CA ILE A 42 -17.80 -2.10 -0.41
C ILE A 42 -18.86 -3.18 -0.66
N SER A 43 -18.47 -4.40 -1.03
CA SER A 43 -19.45 -5.47 -1.25
C SER A 43 -20.17 -5.91 0.01
N LYS A 44 -19.53 -5.82 1.19
CA LYS A 44 -20.20 -6.07 2.49
C LYS A 44 -21.34 -5.07 2.78
N LEU A 45 -21.32 -3.90 2.15
CA LEU A 45 -22.38 -2.91 2.19
C LEU A 45 -23.52 -3.23 1.19
N GLY A 46 -23.41 -4.36 0.50
CA GLY A 46 -24.38 -4.91 -0.44
C GLY A 46 -24.37 -4.23 -1.81
N ILE A 47 -23.24 -3.71 -2.23
CA ILE A 47 -22.99 -3.12 -3.54
C ILE A 47 -22.14 -4.10 -4.34
N LYS A 48 -22.53 -4.41 -5.57
CA LYS A 48 -21.71 -5.25 -6.46
C LYS A 48 -20.50 -4.46 -6.96
N VAL A 49 -19.33 -5.10 -6.98
CA VAL A 49 -18.10 -4.48 -7.46
C VAL A 49 -17.42 -5.37 -8.49
N ASP A 50 -17.25 -4.84 -9.70
CA ASP A 50 -16.48 -5.51 -10.75
C ASP A 50 -15.15 -4.78 -10.95
N ILE A 51 -14.05 -5.54 -10.85
CA ILE A 51 -12.70 -5.03 -11.03
C ILE A 51 -12.22 -5.38 -12.42
N TYR A 52 -12.08 -4.38 -13.28
CA TYR A 52 -11.63 -4.56 -14.65
C TYR A 52 -10.12 -4.50 -14.76
N THR A 53 -9.54 -5.49 -15.45
CA THR A 53 -8.12 -5.57 -15.74
C THR A 53 -7.85 -6.07 -17.16
N ARG A 54 -6.62 -5.92 -17.65
CA ARG A 54 -6.24 -6.42 -18.97
C ARG A 54 -6.11 -7.94 -18.98
N TRP A 55 -6.72 -8.60 -19.99
CA TRP A 55 -6.61 -10.04 -20.21
C TRP A 55 -5.47 -10.36 -21.16
N PHE A 56 -4.39 -10.88 -20.65
CA PHE A 56 -3.18 -11.23 -21.42
C PHE A 56 -2.71 -12.68 -21.22
N ASP A 57 -3.42 -13.46 -20.41
CA ASP A 57 -3.17 -14.87 -20.17
C ASP A 57 -4.43 -15.68 -20.45
N LYS A 58 -4.41 -16.47 -21.52
CA LYS A 58 -5.54 -17.30 -21.96
C LYS A 58 -5.94 -18.40 -20.98
N THR A 59 -5.06 -18.74 -20.03
CA THR A 59 -5.33 -19.75 -19.01
C THR A 59 -6.26 -19.23 -17.91
N LEU A 60 -6.40 -17.91 -17.78
CA LEU A 60 -7.27 -17.28 -16.80
C LEU A 60 -8.69 -17.11 -17.33
N LYS A 61 -9.67 -17.15 -16.43
CA LYS A 61 -11.09 -16.89 -16.77
C LYS A 61 -11.31 -15.41 -17.09
N GLN A 62 -12.24 -15.13 -17.97
CA GLN A 62 -12.66 -13.76 -18.27
C GLN A 62 -13.39 -13.13 -17.08
N ILE A 63 -14.36 -13.82 -16.49
CA ILE A 63 -15.02 -13.42 -15.24
C ILE A 63 -14.61 -14.40 -14.16
N ASP A 64 -14.01 -13.90 -13.10
CA ASP A 64 -13.40 -14.69 -12.04
C ASP A 64 -13.87 -14.15 -10.68
N PRO A 65 -14.80 -14.84 -9.99
CA PRO A 65 -15.33 -14.37 -8.71
C PRO A 65 -14.27 -14.41 -7.62
N VAL A 66 -14.33 -13.43 -6.72
CA VAL A 66 -13.42 -13.38 -5.56
C VAL A 66 -13.91 -14.37 -4.50
N PRO A 67 -13.05 -15.32 -4.05
CA PRO A 67 -13.43 -16.32 -3.05
C PRO A 67 -13.99 -15.68 -1.77
N GLY A 68 -15.17 -16.14 -1.34
CA GLY A 68 -15.85 -15.62 -0.15
C GLY A 68 -16.63 -14.30 -0.35
N TYR A 69 -16.56 -13.69 -1.55
CA TYR A 69 -17.22 -12.42 -1.87
C TYR A 69 -18.00 -12.53 -3.19
N PRO A 70 -19.21 -13.10 -3.19
CA PRO A 70 -19.97 -13.40 -4.41
C PRO A 70 -20.37 -12.16 -5.22
N ASP A 71 -20.37 -10.99 -4.61
CA ASP A 71 -20.65 -9.70 -5.23
C ASP A 71 -19.38 -8.98 -5.75
N VAL A 72 -18.22 -9.65 -5.73
CA VAL A 72 -16.96 -9.10 -6.27
C VAL A 72 -16.42 -10.01 -7.36
N ASN A 73 -16.19 -9.45 -8.56
CA ASN A 73 -15.59 -10.16 -9.67
C ASN A 73 -14.34 -9.45 -10.17
N VAL A 74 -13.35 -10.23 -10.61
CA VAL A 74 -12.27 -9.75 -11.49
C VAL A 74 -12.68 -10.06 -12.91
N ILE A 75 -12.82 -9.00 -13.71
CA ILE A 75 -13.22 -9.09 -15.13
C ILE A 75 -12.02 -8.72 -15.99
N ARG A 76 -11.62 -9.64 -16.86
CA ARG A 76 -10.49 -9.45 -17.75
C ARG A 76 -10.96 -9.10 -19.16
N ILE A 77 -10.44 -8.01 -19.69
CA ILE A 77 -10.74 -7.52 -21.03
C ILE A 77 -9.51 -7.65 -21.93
N TYR A 78 -9.66 -8.33 -23.04
CA TYR A 78 -8.58 -8.50 -24.00
C TYR A 78 -8.16 -7.16 -24.62
N SER A 79 -6.85 -6.96 -24.74
CA SER A 79 -6.25 -5.92 -25.57
C SER A 79 -4.78 -6.20 -25.84
N GLY A 80 -4.32 -5.90 -27.06
CA GLY A 80 -2.93 -6.12 -27.50
C GLY A 80 -2.51 -7.59 -27.51
N PRO A 81 -1.22 -7.88 -27.39
CA PRO A 81 -0.70 -9.24 -27.41
C PRO A 81 -1.08 -10.04 -26.16
N TRP A 82 -1.12 -11.39 -26.30
CA TRP A 82 -1.33 -12.33 -25.21
C TRP A 82 -0.02 -12.54 -24.41
N GLU A 83 0.48 -11.45 -23.85
CA GLU A 83 1.68 -11.43 -23.02
C GLU A 83 1.63 -10.26 -22.02
N PHE A 84 2.44 -10.34 -20.99
CA PHE A 84 2.58 -9.25 -20.02
C PHE A 84 3.22 -8.03 -20.68
N ILE A 85 2.62 -6.86 -20.50
CA ILE A 85 3.18 -5.56 -20.89
C ILE A 85 3.50 -4.77 -19.63
N PRO A 86 4.74 -4.30 -19.42
CA PRO A 86 5.05 -3.39 -18.33
C PRO A 86 4.19 -2.11 -18.39
N LYS A 87 3.81 -1.59 -17.25
CA LYS A 87 2.90 -0.41 -17.16
C LYS A 87 3.44 0.84 -17.87
N GLU A 88 4.74 0.94 -18.03
CA GLU A 88 5.40 2.03 -18.75
C GLU A 88 5.11 2.02 -20.26
N TYR A 89 4.67 0.87 -20.80
CA TYR A 89 4.43 0.63 -22.24
C TYR A 89 3.00 0.19 -22.56
N ILE A 90 2.09 0.20 -21.59
CA ILE A 90 0.71 -0.31 -21.77
C ILE A 90 -0.17 0.64 -22.60
N TYR A 91 0.24 1.89 -22.77
CA TYR A 91 -0.59 2.95 -23.36
C TYR A 91 -1.09 2.63 -24.78
N ASP A 92 -0.27 1.96 -25.59
CA ASP A 92 -0.60 1.63 -26.99
C ASP A 92 -1.78 0.66 -27.13
N VAL A 93 -2.06 -0.14 -26.08
CA VAL A 93 -3.16 -1.12 -26.08
C VAL A 93 -4.41 -0.63 -25.36
N LEU A 94 -4.38 0.53 -24.70
CA LEU A 94 -5.54 1.09 -23.99
C LEU A 94 -6.71 1.46 -24.92
N PRO A 95 -6.52 1.99 -26.15
CA PRO A 95 -7.66 2.24 -27.05
C PRO A 95 -8.46 0.96 -27.36
N GLU A 96 -7.80 -0.15 -27.64
CA GLU A 96 -8.47 -1.44 -27.85
C GLU A 96 -9.15 -1.94 -26.58
N LEU A 97 -8.50 -1.75 -25.40
CA LEU A 97 -9.09 -2.09 -24.11
C LEU A 97 -10.40 -1.33 -23.86
N ILE A 98 -10.43 -0.04 -24.17
CA ILE A 98 -11.62 0.81 -24.03
C ILE A 98 -12.76 0.29 -24.88
N GLU A 99 -12.52 0.04 -26.19
CA GLU A 99 -13.57 -0.44 -27.08
C GLU A 99 -14.09 -1.82 -26.68
N ASN A 100 -13.19 -2.75 -26.36
CA ASN A 100 -13.57 -4.10 -25.93
C ASN A 100 -14.29 -4.09 -24.58
N MET A 101 -13.94 -3.18 -23.66
CA MET A 101 -14.65 -3.03 -22.39
C MET A 101 -16.07 -2.49 -22.58
N LYS A 102 -16.28 -1.52 -23.47
CA LYS A 102 -17.61 -1.01 -23.79
C LYS A 102 -18.50 -2.12 -24.38
N LEU A 103 -17.99 -2.85 -25.37
CA LEU A 103 -18.70 -3.98 -25.97
C LEU A 103 -19.05 -5.04 -24.93
N PHE A 104 -18.11 -5.39 -24.06
CA PHE A 104 -18.33 -6.37 -23.00
C PHE A 104 -19.44 -5.93 -22.03
N ILE A 105 -19.47 -4.67 -21.63
CA ILE A 105 -20.50 -4.09 -20.75
C ILE A 105 -21.88 -4.16 -21.42
N GLU A 106 -21.98 -3.78 -22.70
CA GLU A 106 -23.22 -3.82 -23.48
C GLU A 106 -23.72 -5.26 -23.68
N GLU A 107 -22.86 -6.18 -24.12
CA GLU A 107 -23.22 -7.59 -24.37
C GLU A 107 -23.69 -8.32 -23.11
N ASN A 108 -23.17 -7.96 -21.93
CA ASN A 108 -23.57 -8.55 -20.66
C ASN A 108 -24.69 -7.77 -19.95
N ASN A 109 -25.19 -6.70 -20.55
CA ASN A 109 -26.19 -5.80 -19.96
C ASN A 109 -25.82 -5.35 -18.55
N PHE A 110 -24.55 -4.95 -18.37
CA PHE A 110 -24.08 -4.45 -17.10
C PHE A 110 -24.37 -2.95 -16.97
N GLU A 111 -25.00 -2.56 -15.87
CA GLU A 111 -25.27 -1.17 -15.55
C GLU A 111 -24.45 -0.78 -14.32
N TYR A 112 -23.58 0.21 -14.45
CA TYR A 112 -22.75 0.76 -13.38
C TYR A 112 -23.25 2.13 -12.96
N ASP A 113 -23.25 2.38 -11.67
CA ASP A 113 -23.58 3.69 -11.10
C ASP A 113 -22.41 4.68 -11.27
N LEU A 114 -21.17 4.17 -11.24
CA LEU A 114 -19.94 4.95 -11.38
C LEU A 114 -18.76 4.07 -11.84
N TYR A 115 -17.69 4.74 -12.29
CA TYR A 115 -16.41 4.13 -12.67
C TYR A 115 -15.28 4.75 -11.85
N HIS A 116 -14.40 3.91 -11.26
CA HIS A 116 -13.28 4.35 -10.44
C HIS A 116 -11.95 3.76 -10.94
N GLY A 117 -11.09 4.61 -11.47
CA GLY A 117 -9.78 4.23 -11.99
C GLY A 117 -8.67 4.28 -10.93
N HIS A 118 -7.87 3.26 -10.90
CA HIS A 118 -6.72 3.13 -9.98
C HIS A 118 -5.40 3.12 -10.76
N TYR A 119 -4.63 4.19 -10.63
CA TYR A 119 -3.41 4.49 -11.39
C TYR A 119 -3.69 5.05 -12.80
N VAL A 120 -2.66 5.65 -13.43
CA VAL A 120 -2.79 6.48 -14.64
C VAL A 120 -3.42 5.75 -15.83
N ASP A 121 -2.97 4.53 -16.14
CA ASP A 121 -3.50 3.74 -17.27
C ASP A 121 -4.98 3.38 -17.08
N ALA A 122 -5.37 2.98 -15.87
CA ALA A 122 -6.77 2.78 -15.54
C ALA A 122 -7.58 4.09 -15.54
N GLY A 123 -6.98 5.21 -15.12
CA GLY A 123 -7.61 6.53 -15.21
C GLY A 123 -7.96 6.93 -16.65
N ILE A 124 -7.06 6.65 -17.61
CA ILE A 124 -7.30 6.88 -19.04
C ILE A 124 -8.54 6.10 -19.51
N VAL A 125 -8.61 4.82 -19.18
CA VAL A 125 -9.75 3.96 -19.53
C VAL A 125 -11.04 4.44 -18.85
N THR A 126 -10.94 4.78 -17.56
CA THR A 126 -12.07 5.24 -16.73
C THR A 126 -12.76 6.45 -17.32
N ILE A 127 -12.03 7.51 -17.66
CA ILE A 127 -12.66 8.73 -18.22
C ILE A 127 -13.30 8.47 -19.59
N ALA A 128 -12.75 7.56 -20.38
CA ALA A 128 -13.30 7.21 -21.70
C ALA A 128 -14.59 6.38 -21.60
N VAL A 129 -14.58 5.36 -20.72
CA VAL A 129 -15.73 4.46 -20.54
C VAL A 129 -16.85 5.17 -19.79
N ALA A 130 -16.57 5.89 -18.72
CA ALA A 130 -17.55 6.67 -17.96
C ALA A 130 -18.28 7.68 -18.86
N LYS A 131 -17.54 8.40 -19.72
CA LYS A 131 -18.11 9.31 -20.71
C LYS A 131 -19.02 8.58 -21.71
N ALA A 132 -18.67 7.39 -22.17
CA ALA A 132 -19.45 6.62 -23.13
C ALA A 132 -20.82 6.18 -22.56
N PHE A 133 -20.87 5.89 -21.26
CA PHE A 133 -22.09 5.47 -20.55
C PHE A 133 -22.77 6.60 -19.76
N ASP A 134 -22.31 7.84 -19.90
CA ASP A 134 -22.84 9.01 -19.18
C ASP A 134 -22.90 8.78 -17.65
N LYS A 135 -21.78 8.37 -17.07
CA LYS A 135 -21.65 8.04 -15.65
C LYS A 135 -20.48 8.79 -15.01
N PRO A 136 -20.54 9.03 -13.68
CA PRO A 136 -19.43 9.64 -12.95
C PRO A 136 -18.14 8.86 -13.03
N ALA A 137 -17.02 9.58 -13.15
CA ALA A 137 -15.66 9.06 -13.15
C ALA A 137 -14.91 9.52 -11.90
N TYR A 138 -14.28 8.57 -11.19
CA TYR A 138 -13.45 8.83 -10.03
C TYR A 138 -12.05 8.27 -10.24
N PHE A 139 -11.08 8.79 -9.50
CA PHE A 139 -9.70 8.40 -9.69
C PHE A 139 -8.90 8.33 -8.37
N THR A 140 -8.05 7.31 -8.24
CA THR A 140 -7.02 7.21 -7.18
C THR A 140 -5.65 7.04 -7.82
N ALA A 141 -4.74 7.98 -7.59
CA ALA A 141 -3.43 8.00 -8.25
C ALA A 141 -2.49 6.86 -7.77
N HIS A 142 -2.58 6.39 -6.54
CA HIS A 142 -1.67 5.46 -5.83
C HIS A 142 -0.21 5.92 -5.78
N SER A 143 0.28 6.54 -6.82
CA SER A 143 1.58 7.21 -6.87
C SER A 143 1.56 8.28 -7.96
N LEU A 144 2.32 9.35 -7.77
CA LEU A 144 2.44 10.46 -8.70
C LEU A 144 3.71 10.33 -9.54
N GLY A 145 3.59 10.47 -10.87
CA GLY A 145 4.70 10.32 -11.82
C GLY A 145 5.82 11.33 -11.59
N ALA A 146 5.47 12.62 -11.42
CA ALA A 146 6.44 13.67 -11.14
C ALA A 146 7.19 13.44 -9.82
N TRP A 147 6.47 13.06 -8.76
CA TRP A 147 7.11 12.74 -7.47
C TRP A 147 8.03 11.52 -7.58
N LYS A 148 7.58 10.45 -8.27
CA LYS A 148 8.41 9.26 -8.50
C LYS A 148 9.66 9.59 -9.29
N ARG A 149 9.56 10.40 -10.35
CA ARG A 149 10.70 10.87 -11.16
C ARG A 149 11.73 11.59 -10.30
N ASP A 150 11.29 12.56 -9.50
CA ASP A 150 12.17 13.35 -8.62
C ASP A 150 12.88 12.47 -7.58
N GLN A 151 12.21 11.44 -7.05
CA GLN A 151 12.79 10.54 -6.05
C GLN A 151 13.78 9.53 -6.63
N MET A 152 13.60 9.13 -7.89
CA MET A 152 14.49 8.14 -8.51
C MET A 152 15.84 8.73 -8.89
N GLY A 153 15.88 10.01 -9.25
CA GLY A 153 17.11 10.67 -9.74
C GLY A 153 17.67 9.98 -10.98
N GLY A 154 18.95 10.24 -11.28
CA GLY A 154 19.62 9.67 -12.43
C GLY A 154 19.64 10.60 -13.65
N ASP A 155 20.15 10.11 -14.77
CA ASP A 155 20.14 10.84 -16.03
C ASP A 155 18.70 11.00 -16.55
N PRO A 156 18.22 12.23 -16.84
CA PRO A 156 16.84 12.47 -17.24
C PRO A 156 16.44 11.75 -18.53
N ASP A 157 17.32 11.65 -19.51
CA ASP A 157 17.01 11.04 -20.80
C ASP A 157 16.93 9.51 -20.70
N GLU A 158 17.82 8.90 -19.91
CA GLU A 158 17.74 7.47 -19.61
C GLU A 158 16.48 7.12 -18.81
N MET A 159 16.13 7.96 -17.85
CA MET A 159 14.93 7.78 -17.02
C MET A 159 13.66 7.92 -17.86
N GLU A 160 13.60 8.92 -18.76
CA GLU A 160 12.47 9.10 -19.67
C GLU A 160 12.32 7.91 -20.62
N LYS A 161 13.40 7.49 -21.25
CA LYS A 161 13.40 6.33 -22.15
C LYS A 161 12.92 5.04 -21.48
N LYS A 162 13.22 4.87 -20.18
CA LYS A 162 12.88 3.66 -19.43
C LYS A 162 11.50 3.69 -18.80
N PHE A 163 11.04 4.84 -18.34
CA PHE A 163 9.84 4.97 -17.49
C PHE A 163 8.74 5.84 -18.08
N ASN A 164 8.98 6.51 -19.22
CA ASN A 164 7.99 7.31 -19.94
C ASN A 164 7.28 8.34 -19.05
N PHE A 165 8.06 9.04 -18.21
CA PHE A 165 7.51 9.96 -17.20
C PHE A 165 6.77 11.14 -17.80
N ASN A 166 7.23 11.71 -18.93
CA ASN A 166 6.59 12.87 -19.54
C ASN A 166 5.18 12.52 -20.02
N HIS A 167 5.02 11.39 -20.69
CA HIS A 167 3.71 10.90 -21.11
C HIS A 167 2.81 10.62 -19.91
N ARG A 168 3.32 9.89 -18.90
CA ARG A 168 2.60 9.59 -17.67
C ARG A 168 2.10 10.86 -16.97
N ILE A 169 2.96 11.87 -16.78
CA ILE A 169 2.61 13.11 -16.09
C ILE A 169 1.56 13.91 -16.87
N ALA A 170 1.69 13.95 -18.21
CA ALA A 170 0.70 14.59 -19.07
C ALA A 170 -0.68 13.93 -18.95
N GLU A 171 -0.74 12.60 -18.94
CA GLU A 171 -1.98 11.85 -18.76
C GLU A 171 -2.55 12.02 -17.35
N GLU A 172 -1.72 12.02 -16.30
CA GLU A 172 -2.18 12.31 -14.94
C GLU A 172 -2.87 13.69 -14.87
N ILE A 173 -2.28 14.74 -15.44
CA ILE A 173 -2.90 16.08 -15.51
C ILE A 173 -4.23 16.06 -16.26
N ARG A 174 -4.30 15.32 -17.36
CA ARG A 174 -5.54 15.17 -18.15
C ARG A 174 -6.63 14.48 -17.33
N ILE A 175 -6.29 13.43 -16.60
CA ILE A 175 -7.22 12.68 -15.74
C ILE A 175 -7.72 13.58 -14.60
N PHE A 176 -6.82 14.28 -13.89
CA PHE A 176 -7.17 15.18 -12.78
C PHE A 176 -8.21 16.23 -13.16
N LYS A 177 -8.16 16.72 -14.43
CA LYS A 177 -9.11 17.69 -14.95
C LYS A 177 -10.42 17.10 -15.47
N ALA A 178 -10.45 15.80 -15.73
CA ALA A 178 -11.57 15.14 -16.42
C ALA A 178 -12.50 14.34 -15.49
N VAL A 179 -12.02 13.95 -14.31
CA VAL A 179 -12.81 13.18 -13.34
C VAL A 179 -13.69 14.07 -12.47
N ASN A 180 -14.80 13.53 -11.99
CA ASN A 180 -15.69 14.22 -11.03
C ASN A 180 -14.95 14.53 -9.75
N ALA A 181 -14.21 13.56 -9.22
CA ALA A 181 -13.33 13.75 -8.06
C ALA A 181 -12.22 12.70 -8.01
N GLN A 182 -11.22 12.97 -7.20
CA GLN A 182 -10.08 12.08 -7.02
C GLN A 182 -9.67 11.92 -5.57
N THR A 183 -9.05 10.79 -5.27
CA THR A 183 -8.47 10.55 -3.95
C THR A 183 -6.96 10.50 -4.01
N VAL A 184 -6.34 10.99 -2.94
CA VAL A 184 -4.94 10.76 -2.60
C VAL A 184 -4.88 9.84 -1.39
N THR A 185 -3.80 9.07 -1.26
CA THR A 185 -3.66 8.11 -0.17
C THR A 185 -3.00 8.71 1.09
N SER A 186 -2.60 9.97 1.03
CA SER A 186 -2.04 10.70 2.17
C SER A 186 -1.97 12.21 1.88
N VAL A 187 -2.00 13.02 2.94
CA VAL A 187 -1.77 14.48 2.84
C VAL A 187 -0.39 14.78 2.22
N LEU A 188 0.61 13.92 2.45
CA LEU A 188 1.90 14.07 1.76
C LEU A 188 1.75 13.95 0.23
N GLN A 189 0.89 13.05 -0.25
CA GLN A 189 0.61 12.93 -1.68
C GLN A 189 -0.14 14.15 -2.21
N LEU A 190 -1.07 14.72 -1.43
CA LEU A 190 -1.76 15.97 -1.75
C LEU A 190 -0.76 17.13 -1.90
N GLU A 191 0.12 17.34 -0.91
CA GLU A 191 1.18 18.35 -0.96
C GLU A 191 2.08 18.21 -2.22
N LYS A 192 2.37 16.96 -2.63
CA LYS A 192 3.16 16.71 -3.85
C LYS A 192 2.39 16.94 -5.12
N LEU A 193 1.10 16.65 -5.14
CA LEU A 193 0.22 16.94 -6.27
C LEU A 193 0.14 18.44 -6.49
N GLU A 194 -0.12 19.21 -5.45
CA GLU A 194 -0.15 20.67 -5.51
C GLU A 194 1.18 21.25 -6.01
N LYS A 195 2.29 20.82 -5.41
CA LYS A 195 3.61 21.40 -5.69
C LYS A 195 4.19 21.01 -7.05
N LEU A 196 3.99 19.77 -7.51
CA LEU A 196 4.66 19.23 -8.69
C LEU A 196 3.81 19.26 -9.96
N TYR A 197 2.48 19.42 -9.80
CA TYR A 197 1.55 19.50 -10.93
C TYR A 197 0.90 20.87 -11.04
N ASP A 198 1.15 21.78 -10.08
CA ASP A 198 0.45 23.07 -9.97
C ASP A 198 -1.08 22.91 -10.09
N PHE A 199 -1.58 21.86 -9.40
CA PHE A 199 -2.97 21.45 -9.48
C PHE A 199 -3.64 21.55 -8.12
N TYR A 200 -4.63 22.43 -8.03
CA TYR A 200 -5.43 22.73 -6.85
C TYR A 200 -6.90 22.56 -7.22
N ALA A 201 -7.63 21.75 -6.48
CA ALA A 201 -9.05 21.54 -6.72
C ALA A 201 -9.78 21.11 -5.44
N ASP A 202 -11.02 21.54 -5.29
CA ASP A 202 -11.86 21.18 -4.13
C ASP A 202 -12.38 19.74 -4.17
N ASN A 203 -12.21 19.05 -5.31
CA ASN A 203 -12.63 17.68 -5.54
C ASN A 203 -11.52 16.64 -5.29
N ILE A 204 -10.51 16.98 -4.46
CA ILE A 204 -9.46 16.06 -4.04
C ILE A 204 -9.63 15.75 -2.56
N VAL A 205 -9.76 14.46 -2.22
CA VAL A 205 -9.98 14.01 -0.85
C VAL A 205 -8.86 13.05 -0.43
N ASP A 206 -8.34 13.21 0.80
CA ASP A 206 -7.39 12.26 1.40
C ASP A 206 -8.15 11.07 1.98
N ILE A 207 -8.02 9.92 1.34
CA ILE A 207 -8.55 8.64 1.83
C ILE A 207 -7.40 7.63 1.85
N PRO A 208 -6.82 7.36 3.02
CA PRO A 208 -5.73 6.40 3.18
C PRO A 208 -6.18 4.96 2.92
N PRO A 209 -5.24 4.02 2.66
CA PRO A 209 -5.56 2.60 2.63
C PRO A 209 -6.05 2.10 3.99
N GLY A 210 -6.89 1.08 3.95
CA GLY A 210 -7.34 0.37 5.14
C GLY A 210 -6.36 -0.72 5.58
N VAL A 211 -6.65 -1.30 6.73
CA VAL A 211 -6.00 -2.50 7.26
C VAL A 211 -7.04 -3.60 7.47
N ASP A 212 -6.67 -4.85 7.18
CA ASP A 212 -7.50 -6.00 7.48
C ASP A 212 -7.44 -6.33 8.98
N ILE A 213 -8.42 -5.82 9.72
CA ILE A 213 -8.53 -5.99 11.17
C ILE A 213 -8.90 -7.42 11.61
N HIS A 214 -9.29 -8.28 10.67
CA HIS A 214 -9.59 -9.69 10.94
C HIS A 214 -8.32 -10.55 10.88
N THR A 215 -7.41 -10.21 9.99
CA THR A 215 -6.08 -10.83 9.90
C THR A 215 -5.11 -10.23 10.92
N TYR A 216 -5.10 -8.89 11.06
CA TYR A 216 -4.25 -8.18 11.99
C TYR A 216 -5.08 -7.70 13.19
N HIS A 217 -4.99 -8.42 14.30
CA HIS A 217 -5.79 -8.18 15.51
C HIS A 217 -4.96 -8.39 16.78
N LEU A 218 -5.51 -8.00 17.92
CA LEU A 218 -4.88 -8.30 19.22
C LEU A 218 -4.68 -9.81 19.39
N PRO A 219 -3.52 -10.25 19.94
CA PRO A 219 -3.24 -11.67 20.07
C PRO A 219 -4.27 -12.38 20.96
N SER A 220 -4.92 -13.40 20.42
CA SER A 220 -5.75 -14.34 21.17
C SER A 220 -4.88 -15.27 22.03
N GLU A 221 -5.53 -16.07 22.90
CA GLU A 221 -4.81 -17.10 23.68
C GLU A 221 -4.20 -18.20 22.79
N GLU A 222 -4.72 -18.41 21.58
CA GLU A 222 -4.12 -19.30 20.59
C GLU A 222 -2.90 -18.69 19.93
N ASP A 223 -2.97 -17.41 19.57
CA ASP A 223 -1.85 -16.68 18.93
C ASP A 223 -0.63 -16.59 19.86
N LYS A 224 -0.86 -16.41 21.15
CA LYS A 224 0.21 -16.41 22.18
C LYS A 224 0.94 -17.76 22.29
N LYS A 225 0.31 -18.87 21.88
CA LYS A 225 0.89 -20.22 21.92
C LYS A 225 1.64 -20.59 20.64
N LYS A 226 1.49 -19.81 19.56
CA LYS A 226 2.20 -20.05 18.31
C LYS A 226 3.70 -19.92 18.53
N LYS A 227 4.44 -20.95 18.14
CA LYS A 227 5.90 -20.96 18.23
C LYS A 227 6.49 -20.41 16.93
N THR A 228 7.46 -19.55 17.06
CA THR A 228 8.28 -19.03 15.95
C THR A 228 9.75 -19.31 16.24
N ASP A 229 10.59 -19.27 15.21
CA ASP A 229 12.04 -19.35 15.35
C ASP A 229 12.66 -17.98 15.70
N LEU A 230 11.82 -17.00 16.07
CA LEU A 230 12.25 -15.65 16.44
C LEU A 230 12.67 -15.59 17.92
N PRO A 231 13.44 -14.57 18.31
CA PRO A 231 13.79 -14.32 19.71
C PRO A 231 12.55 -14.13 20.57
N GLU A 232 12.64 -14.44 21.86
CA GLU A 232 11.54 -14.23 22.81
C GLU A 232 11.10 -12.77 22.91
N LYS A 233 12.07 -11.84 22.85
CA LYS A 233 11.83 -10.39 22.85
C LYS A 233 12.53 -9.75 21.67
N TYR A 234 11.80 -9.08 20.83
CA TYR A 234 12.38 -8.43 19.66
C TYR A 234 11.62 -7.19 19.22
N ILE A 235 12.38 -6.27 18.62
CA ILE A 235 11.90 -5.16 17.83
C ILE A 235 11.73 -5.66 16.40
N PHE A 236 10.58 -5.45 15.78
CA PHE A 236 10.30 -5.92 14.44
C PHE A 236 10.32 -4.78 13.41
N CYS A 237 10.97 -5.02 12.28
CA CYS A 237 10.95 -4.17 11.11
C CYS A 237 10.69 -5.04 9.88
N ILE A 238 9.72 -4.67 9.05
CA ILE A 238 9.50 -5.32 7.75
C ILE A 238 9.19 -4.31 6.67
N SER A 239 9.86 -4.44 5.54
CA SER A 239 9.63 -3.64 4.34
C SER A 239 10.30 -4.28 3.13
N ARG A 240 10.08 -3.75 1.93
CA ARG A 240 10.93 -4.09 0.79
C ARG A 240 12.39 -3.73 1.10
N ILE A 241 13.33 -4.54 0.64
CA ILE A 241 14.76 -4.24 0.80
C ILE A 241 15.17 -3.26 -0.30
N ASP A 242 15.14 -1.98 0.05
CA ASP A 242 15.51 -0.87 -0.82
C ASP A 242 16.24 0.22 -0.03
N THR A 243 17.03 1.04 -0.71
CA THR A 243 17.86 2.11 -0.09
C THR A 243 17.02 3.15 0.64
N ASN A 244 15.82 3.43 0.18
CA ASN A 244 14.91 4.39 0.79
C ASN A 244 14.18 3.87 2.04
N LYS A 245 14.40 2.60 2.42
CA LYS A 245 13.77 2.00 3.60
C LYS A 245 14.56 2.19 4.90
N GLY A 246 15.77 2.76 4.84
CA GLY A 246 16.52 3.24 6.01
C GLY A 246 17.04 2.15 6.94
N HIS A 247 17.17 0.90 6.47
CA HIS A 247 17.68 -0.20 7.32
C HIS A 247 19.06 0.07 7.92
N ASP A 248 19.92 0.78 7.19
CA ASP A 248 21.25 1.17 7.68
C ASP A 248 21.18 2.18 8.84
N PHE A 249 20.20 3.10 8.81
CA PHE A 249 19.95 4.02 9.93
C PHE A 249 19.38 3.25 11.13
N LEU A 250 18.48 2.28 10.90
CA LEU A 250 17.96 1.43 11.97
C LEU A 250 19.06 0.62 12.65
N LEU A 251 19.98 0.02 11.90
CA LEU A 251 21.12 -0.72 12.45
C LEU A 251 22.01 0.20 13.29
N LYS A 252 22.24 1.44 12.85
CA LYS A 252 22.98 2.44 13.64
C LYS A 252 22.22 2.82 14.92
N ALA A 253 20.90 2.97 14.84
CA ALA A 253 20.07 3.25 16.02
C ALA A 253 20.08 2.07 17.00
N PHE A 254 19.96 0.84 16.51
CA PHE A 254 19.96 -0.35 17.33
C PHE A 254 21.31 -0.56 18.06
N ASP A 255 22.44 -0.09 17.50
CA ASP A 255 23.73 -0.10 18.18
C ASP A 255 23.72 0.73 19.48
N PHE A 256 22.92 1.80 19.57
CA PHE A 256 22.69 2.51 20.83
C PHE A 256 21.76 1.73 21.75
N VAL A 257 20.64 1.19 21.22
CA VAL A 257 19.66 0.44 22.01
C VAL A 257 20.29 -0.77 22.73
N ARG A 258 21.05 -1.62 22.03
CA ARG A 258 21.66 -2.83 22.58
C ARG A 258 22.71 -2.57 23.68
N LYS A 259 23.26 -1.37 23.73
CA LYS A 259 24.23 -0.99 24.81
C LYS A 259 23.47 -0.81 26.13
N GLU A 260 22.22 -0.38 26.11
CA GLU A 260 21.39 -0.16 27.28
C GLU A 260 20.48 -1.34 27.61
N ILE A 261 19.97 -2.04 26.61
CA ILE A 261 19.03 -3.17 26.75
C ILE A 261 19.72 -4.44 26.23
N LYS A 262 19.86 -5.46 27.09
CA LYS A 262 20.63 -6.67 26.77
C LYS A 262 19.78 -7.86 26.30
N ASP A 263 18.47 -7.82 26.50
CA ASP A 263 17.54 -8.93 26.31
C ASP A 263 16.49 -8.70 25.19
N VAL A 264 16.67 -7.69 24.34
CA VAL A 264 15.79 -7.41 23.19
C VAL A 264 16.60 -7.40 21.90
N ASP A 265 16.24 -8.22 20.96
CA ASP A 265 16.89 -8.35 19.65
C ASP A 265 16.21 -7.46 18.59
N LEU A 266 16.89 -7.27 17.45
CA LEU A 266 16.30 -6.64 16.26
C LEU A 266 16.07 -7.71 15.19
N VAL A 267 14.84 -7.82 14.73
CA VAL A 267 14.46 -8.70 13.63
C VAL A 267 14.05 -7.85 12.41
N ILE A 268 14.77 -8.03 11.31
CA ILE A 268 14.48 -7.35 10.03
C ILE A 268 14.06 -8.37 9.01
N GLY A 269 12.80 -8.28 8.59
CA GLY A 269 12.21 -9.04 7.51
C GLY A 269 12.06 -8.22 6.23
N GLY A 270 11.74 -8.89 5.13
CA GLY A 270 11.42 -8.25 3.87
C GLY A 270 12.13 -8.85 2.67
N GLY A 271 11.96 -8.17 1.53
CA GLY A 271 12.48 -8.67 0.27
C GLY A 271 11.49 -9.57 -0.48
N SER A 272 12.00 -10.29 -1.45
CA SER A 272 11.21 -11.18 -2.31
C SER A 272 11.62 -12.65 -2.14
N PRO A 273 10.71 -13.61 -2.43
CA PRO A 273 11.06 -15.05 -2.39
C PRO A 273 12.22 -15.41 -3.32
N LYS A 274 12.44 -14.60 -4.37
CA LYS A 274 13.55 -14.73 -5.33
C LYS A 274 14.27 -13.38 -5.44
N PRO A 275 15.20 -13.06 -4.53
CA PRO A 275 15.83 -11.76 -4.46
C PRO A 275 16.65 -11.45 -5.71
N LYS A 276 16.52 -10.23 -6.23
CA LYS A 276 17.33 -9.73 -7.35
C LYS A 276 18.71 -9.27 -6.84
N GLN A 277 19.68 -9.16 -7.74
CA GLN A 277 21.06 -8.79 -7.41
C GLN A 277 21.17 -7.50 -6.57
N ARG A 278 20.32 -6.50 -6.86
CA ARG A 278 20.27 -5.25 -6.08
C ARG A 278 19.88 -5.50 -4.62
N GLU A 279 18.91 -6.37 -4.40
CA GLU A 279 18.41 -6.73 -3.07
C GLU A 279 19.46 -7.50 -2.28
N ILE A 280 20.14 -8.46 -2.93
CA ILE A 280 21.27 -9.20 -2.34
C ILE A 280 22.36 -8.23 -1.90
N GLY A 281 22.75 -7.27 -2.75
CA GLY A 281 23.77 -6.27 -2.42
C GLY A 281 23.38 -5.37 -1.23
N LEU A 282 22.09 -5.11 -1.01
CA LEU A 282 21.63 -4.37 0.18
C LEU A 282 21.69 -5.23 1.44
N TYR A 283 21.35 -6.53 1.35
CA TYR A 283 21.54 -7.45 2.45
C TYR A 283 23.02 -7.57 2.86
N ASP A 284 23.94 -7.61 1.88
CA ASP A 284 25.39 -7.67 2.16
C ASP A 284 25.88 -6.39 2.85
N LYS A 285 25.34 -5.21 2.47
CA LYS A 285 25.62 -3.97 3.19
C LYS A 285 25.13 -4.01 4.64
N MET A 286 23.93 -4.53 4.89
CA MET A 286 23.40 -4.69 6.25
C MET A 286 24.28 -5.66 7.06
N ARG A 287 24.65 -6.83 6.52
CA ARG A 287 25.56 -7.78 7.16
C ARG A 287 26.91 -7.16 7.51
N LYS A 288 27.44 -6.34 6.58
CA LYS A 288 28.69 -5.61 6.85
C LYS A 288 28.57 -4.69 8.06
N ILE A 289 27.50 -3.90 8.16
CA ILE A 289 27.25 -3.01 9.32
C ILE A 289 27.10 -3.82 10.60
N ILE A 290 26.37 -4.95 10.56
CA ILE A 290 26.17 -5.85 11.69
C ILE A 290 27.51 -6.35 12.21
N ASN A 291 28.37 -6.88 11.32
CA ASN A 291 29.68 -7.42 11.67
C ASN A 291 30.66 -6.33 12.19
N GLU A 292 30.71 -5.18 11.49
CA GLU A 292 31.58 -4.05 11.93
C GLU A 292 31.22 -3.54 13.33
N LYS A 293 29.98 -3.70 13.74
CA LYS A 293 29.47 -3.27 15.04
C LYS A 293 29.41 -4.41 16.07
N GLY A 294 29.71 -5.65 15.71
CA GLY A 294 29.59 -6.83 16.57
C GLY A 294 28.19 -7.02 17.10
N MET A 295 27.21 -7.15 16.18
CA MET A 295 25.78 -7.30 16.48
C MET A 295 25.19 -8.62 15.98
N GLU A 296 26.01 -9.58 15.58
CA GLU A 296 25.63 -10.83 14.92
C GLU A 296 24.70 -11.70 15.78
N ASP A 297 24.86 -11.62 17.08
CA ASP A 297 24.05 -12.32 18.08
C ASP A 297 22.75 -11.62 18.44
N ARG A 298 22.56 -10.35 18.00
CA ARG A 298 21.46 -9.48 18.40
C ARG A 298 20.60 -8.98 17.23
N VAL A 299 21.02 -9.21 15.98
CA VAL A 299 20.30 -8.78 14.79
C VAL A 299 20.05 -9.97 13.88
N ARG A 300 18.78 -10.23 13.57
CA ARG A 300 18.37 -11.30 12.66
C ARG A 300 17.81 -10.73 11.36
N LEU A 301 18.44 -11.04 10.25
CA LEU A 301 17.94 -10.77 8.90
C LEU A 301 17.19 -12.02 8.42
N ILE A 302 15.86 -12.01 8.49
CA ILE A 302 15.03 -13.21 8.25
C ILE A 302 14.55 -13.36 6.80
N GLY A 303 14.84 -12.38 5.93
CA GLY A 303 14.43 -12.44 4.53
C GLY A 303 12.94 -12.27 4.32
N TYR A 304 12.42 -12.84 3.24
CA TYR A 304 11.00 -12.83 2.92
C TYR A 304 10.18 -13.53 4.01
N VAL A 305 9.11 -12.87 4.42
CA VAL A 305 8.16 -13.40 5.41
C VAL A 305 6.85 -13.75 4.68
N PRO A 306 6.39 -15.00 4.71
CA PRO A 306 5.08 -15.39 4.20
C PRO A 306 3.94 -14.64 4.90
N ASP A 307 2.89 -14.32 4.15
CA ASP A 307 1.78 -13.50 4.65
C ASP A 307 1.08 -14.13 5.86
N GLU A 308 1.00 -15.46 5.90
CA GLU A 308 0.39 -16.21 7.01
C GLU A 308 1.16 -16.11 8.34
N LEU A 309 2.45 -15.75 8.29
CA LEU A 309 3.28 -15.56 9.49
C LEU A 309 3.29 -14.10 9.97
N MET A 310 2.92 -13.18 9.12
CA MET A 310 2.98 -11.74 9.41
C MET A 310 2.22 -11.33 10.69
N PRO A 311 0.95 -11.76 10.90
CA PRO A 311 0.22 -11.41 12.11
C PRO A 311 0.94 -11.89 13.38
N THR A 312 1.46 -13.13 13.37
CA THR A 312 2.19 -13.71 14.50
C THR A 312 3.47 -12.91 14.81
N TYR A 313 4.21 -12.49 13.79
CA TYR A 313 5.45 -11.74 13.97
C TYR A 313 5.18 -10.34 14.55
N TYR A 314 4.12 -9.66 14.13
CA TYR A 314 3.69 -8.44 14.77
C TYR A 314 3.25 -8.69 16.22
N GLN A 315 2.34 -9.64 16.44
CA GLN A 315 1.75 -9.92 17.76
C GLN A 315 2.76 -10.32 18.83
N GLN A 316 3.87 -10.93 18.47
CA GLN A 316 4.92 -11.37 19.39
C GLN A 316 6.05 -10.35 19.57
N SER A 317 6.13 -9.31 18.72
CA SER A 317 7.14 -8.27 18.87
C SER A 317 6.86 -7.36 20.09
N GLU A 318 7.92 -6.78 20.65
CA GLU A 318 7.79 -5.73 21.68
C GLU A 318 7.27 -4.43 21.06
N MET A 319 7.68 -4.14 19.82
CA MET A 319 7.26 -2.98 19.03
C MET A 319 7.59 -3.17 17.56
N PHE A 320 6.96 -2.36 16.73
CA PHE A 320 7.26 -2.25 15.31
C PHE A 320 8.03 -0.95 15.01
N VAL A 321 8.99 -1.01 14.09
CA VAL A 321 9.74 0.16 13.65
C VAL A 321 9.78 0.28 12.14
N LEU A 322 9.55 1.50 11.61
CA LEU A 322 9.60 1.79 10.18
C LEU A 322 10.52 2.99 9.91
N PRO A 323 11.82 2.76 9.63
CA PRO A 323 12.82 3.82 9.46
C PRO A 323 12.86 4.42 8.04
N SER A 324 11.81 4.30 7.25
CA SER A 324 11.78 4.66 5.83
C SER A 324 12.06 6.16 5.61
N LEU A 325 13.03 6.48 4.76
CA LEU A 325 13.29 7.85 4.31
C LEU A 325 12.22 8.33 3.33
N PHE A 326 11.62 7.39 2.62
CA PHE A 326 10.52 7.61 1.71
C PHE A 326 9.52 6.45 1.83
N GLU A 327 8.31 6.78 2.25
CA GLU A 327 7.19 5.86 2.38
C GLU A 327 5.90 6.58 1.99
N PRO A 328 5.29 6.29 0.84
CA PRO A 328 4.05 6.93 0.43
C PRO A 328 2.95 6.81 1.49
N PHE A 329 2.84 5.65 2.11
CA PHE A 329 1.86 5.44 3.18
C PHE A 329 2.40 4.62 4.36
N GLY A 330 2.83 3.36 4.18
CA GLY A 330 3.35 2.48 5.24
C GLY A 330 2.31 1.54 5.83
N MET A 331 1.67 0.72 4.99
CA MET A 331 0.63 -0.25 5.39
C MET A 331 1.12 -1.18 6.51
N THR A 332 2.38 -1.62 6.47
CA THR A 332 2.99 -2.46 7.53
C THR A 332 2.94 -1.82 8.93
N THR A 333 2.89 -0.49 8.99
CA THR A 333 2.71 0.24 10.26
C THR A 333 1.29 0.07 10.78
N GLN A 334 0.26 0.18 9.92
CA GLN A 334 -1.13 -0.05 10.32
C GLN A 334 -1.37 -1.50 10.73
N GLU A 335 -0.74 -2.47 10.05
CA GLU A 335 -0.78 -3.89 10.41
C GLU A 335 -0.26 -4.11 11.83
N ALA A 336 0.89 -3.50 12.18
CA ALA A 336 1.46 -3.56 13.52
C ALA A 336 0.56 -2.85 14.57
N MET A 337 0.03 -1.67 14.23
CA MET A 337 -0.91 -0.93 15.07
C MET A 337 -2.17 -1.75 15.34
N SER A 338 -2.71 -2.41 14.32
CA SER A 338 -3.89 -3.28 14.43
C SER A 338 -3.64 -4.53 15.29
N CYS A 339 -2.38 -4.98 15.40
CA CYS A 339 -1.95 -5.99 16.36
C CYS A 339 -1.68 -5.45 17.78
N GLY A 340 -1.99 -4.19 18.05
CA GLY A 340 -1.78 -3.55 19.36
C GLY A 340 -0.31 -3.27 19.67
N ARG A 341 0.56 -3.24 18.66
CA ARG A 341 1.98 -2.95 18.87
C ARG A 341 2.23 -1.45 18.87
N PRO A 342 3.03 -0.95 19.83
CA PRO A 342 3.51 0.42 19.75
C PRO A 342 4.45 0.55 18.54
N VAL A 343 4.38 1.71 17.87
CA VAL A 343 5.11 1.95 16.63
C VAL A 343 6.06 3.13 16.78
N VAL A 344 7.28 2.99 16.27
CA VAL A 344 8.21 4.10 16.02
C VAL A 344 8.43 4.21 14.51
N ALA A 345 7.93 5.26 13.89
CA ALA A 345 7.95 5.43 12.45
C ALA A 345 8.59 6.75 12.01
N SER A 346 8.95 6.81 10.74
CA SER A 346 9.49 8.00 10.11
C SER A 346 8.44 9.12 10.04
N LYS A 347 8.81 10.33 10.43
CA LYS A 347 8.00 11.53 10.23
C LYS A 347 7.88 12.01 8.77
N PHE A 348 8.62 11.39 7.84
CA PHE A 348 8.64 11.78 6.43
C PHE A 348 7.69 10.97 5.53
N GLY A 349 7.02 9.96 6.09
CA GLY A 349 6.09 9.11 5.35
C GLY A 349 4.63 9.58 5.43
N GLY A 350 3.78 9.01 4.57
CA GLY A 350 2.33 9.24 4.59
C GLY A 350 1.68 8.74 5.88
N ILE A 351 2.33 7.83 6.60
CA ILE A 351 1.85 7.31 7.90
C ILE A 351 1.72 8.40 8.98
N ARG A 352 2.36 9.56 8.80
CA ARG A 352 2.20 10.71 9.70
C ARG A 352 0.75 11.22 9.82
N ASN A 353 -0.12 10.83 8.90
CA ASN A 353 -1.54 11.18 8.95
C ASN A 353 -2.36 10.19 9.79
N VAL A 354 -1.81 9.00 10.06
CA VAL A 354 -2.41 7.96 10.91
C VAL A 354 -1.85 8.06 12.33
N ILE A 355 -0.57 8.43 12.46
CA ILE A 355 0.08 8.53 13.76
C ILE A 355 -0.05 9.94 14.33
N ILE A 356 -0.72 10.03 15.48
CA ILE A 356 -0.70 11.19 16.37
C ILE A 356 0.48 10.99 17.33
N ASN A 357 1.53 11.79 17.12
CA ASN A 357 2.81 11.59 17.81
C ASN A 357 2.67 11.65 19.35
N GLY A 358 3.08 10.57 20.00
CA GLY A 358 2.99 10.40 21.44
C GLY A 358 1.67 9.84 21.95
N GLU A 359 0.64 9.67 21.11
CA GLU A 359 -0.66 9.10 21.48
C GLU A 359 -0.82 7.65 21.00
N ASN A 360 -0.74 7.43 19.69
CA ASN A 360 -0.91 6.11 19.04
C ASN A 360 0.34 5.63 18.32
N GLY A 361 1.47 6.32 18.48
CA GLY A 361 2.78 5.99 17.91
C GLY A 361 3.79 7.11 18.16
N ILE A 362 5.04 6.90 17.77
CA ILE A 362 6.10 7.91 17.85
C ILE A 362 6.65 8.19 16.45
N LEU A 363 6.69 9.45 16.08
CA LEU A 363 7.26 9.93 14.81
C LEU A 363 8.65 10.52 15.04
N VAL A 364 9.65 10.02 14.32
CA VAL A 364 11.04 10.46 14.42
C VAL A 364 11.68 10.68 13.07
N ASP A 365 12.80 11.40 13.06
CA ASP A 365 13.66 11.53 11.90
C ASP A 365 14.57 10.30 11.79
N PRO A 366 14.37 9.40 10.82
CA PRO A 366 15.15 8.18 10.72
C PRO A 366 16.61 8.45 10.36
N SER A 367 16.95 9.59 9.76
CA SER A 367 18.34 9.98 9.45
C SER A 367 19.15 10.36 10.70
N LYS A 368 18.48 10.42 11.84
CA LYS A 368 19.09 10.70 13.15
C LYS A 368 19.06 9.47 14.06
N PRO A 369 20.03 8.54 13.94
CA PRO A 369 19.98 7.26 14.64
C PRO A 369 19.87 7.36 16.16
N HIS A 370 20.41 8.41 16.76
CA HIS A 370 20.34 8.63 18.21
C HIS A 370 18.90 8.97 18.65
N GLU A 371 18.21 9.90 17.94
CA GLU A 371 16.82 10.26 18.24
C GLU A 371 15.89 9.03 18.03
N PHE A 372 16.18 8.21 17.01
CA PHE A 372 15.43 6.98 16.76
C PHE A 372 15.64 5.96 17.89
N ALA A 373 16.88 5.81 18.36
CA ALA A 373 17.21 4.96 19.51
C ALA A 373 16.53 5.42 20.80
N GLU A 374 16.50 6.72 21.08
CA GLU A 374 15.82 7.31 22.26
C GLU A 374 14.33 6.99 22.25
N ALA A 375 13.65 7.09 21.08
CA ALA A 375 12.25 6.73 20.94
C ALA A 375 12.00 5.24 21.25
N ILE A 376 12.85 4.35 20.75
CA ILE A 376 12.79 2.91 21.04
C ILE A 376 13.00 2.67 22.53
N LEU A 377 14.07 3.23 23.12
CA LEU A 377 14.40 3.07 24.54
C LEU A 377 13.29 3.60 25.46
N LYS A 378 12.64 4.70 25.09
CA LYS A 378 11.52 5.27 25.85
C LYS A 378 10.37 4.27 25.98
N LEU A 379 10.06 3.53 24.92
CA LEU A 379 8.98 2.53 24.92
C LEU A 379 9.42 1.24 25.65
N ILE A 380 10.62 0.74 25.41
CA ILE A 380 11.12 -0.49 26.07
C ILE A 380 11.22 -0.30 27.59
N LYS A 381 11.74 0.86 28.04
CA LYS A 381 11.94 1.14 29.47
C LYS A 381 10.64 1.51 30.20
N ASN A 382 9.59 1.89 29.49
CA ASN A 382 8.30 2.28 30.08
C ASN A 382 7.17 1.41 29.52
N LYS A 383 6.96 0.25 30.14
CA LYS A 383 5.97 -0.73 29.71
C LYS A 383 4.54 -0.16 29.71
N GLU A 384 4.17 0.63 30.71
CA GLU A 384 2.84 1.26 30.79
C GLU A 384 2.59 2.21 29.61
N LEU A 385 3.58 3.05 29.27
CA LEU A 385 3.50 3.93 28.10
C LEU A 385 3.41 3.12 26.79
N SER A 386 4.21 2.06 26.69
CA SER A 386 4.24 1.16 25.53
C SER A 386 2.88 0.52 25.29
N GLU A 387 2.28 -0.07 26.34
CA GLU A 387 0.95 -0.68 26.30
C GLU A 387 -0.16 0.35 25.99
N LYS A 388 -0.08 1.54 26.59
CA LYS A 388 -1.02 2.63 26.34
C LYS A 388 -1.01 3.06 24.87
N ILE A 389 0.18 3.29 24.30
CA ILE A 389 0.35 3.68 22.89
C ILE A 389 -0.11 2.56 21.96
N GLY A 390 0.23 1.30 22.25
CA GLY A 390 -0.18 0.15 21.45
C GLY A 390 -1.71 -0.04 21.45
N MET A 391 -2.37 0.11 22.58
CA MET A 391 -3.84 0.04 22.68
C MET A 391 -4.54 1.21 21.98
N GLN A 392 -3.96 2.42 22.04
CA GLN A 392 -4.51 3.54 21.28
C GLN A 392 -4.30 3.35 19.78
N ALA A 393 -3.15 2.81 19.36
CA ALA A 393 -2.87 2.43 17.96
C ALA A 393 -3.90 1.42 17.44
N TYR A 394 -4.19 0.37 18.22
CA TYR A 394 -5.22 -0.61 17.91
C TYR A 394 -6.60 0.04 17.71
N LYS A 395 -7.06 0.86 18.67
CA LYS A 395 -8.36 1.55 18.59
C LYS A 395 -8.46 2.41 17.34
N THR A 396 -7.42 3.21 17.06
CA THR A 396 -7.37 4.05 15.86
C THR A 396 -7.55 3.21 14.58
N CYS A 397 -6.88 2.05 14.48
CA CYS A 397 -7.03 1.17 13.31
C CYS A 397 -8.43 0.57 13.22
N GLN A 398 -9.04 0.15 14.33
CA GLN A 398 -10.39 -0.42 14.33
C GLN A 398 -11.44 0.59 13.90
N GLU A 399 -11.36 1.81 14.44
CA GLU A 399 -12.40 2.84 14.31
C GLU A 399 -12.28 3.63 13.00
N GLU A 400 -11.05 3.93 12.54
CA GLU A 400 -10.82 4.89 11.47
C GLU A 400 -10.17 4.29 10.20
N PHE A 401 -9.43 3.19 10.34
CA PHE A 401 -8.62 2.62 9.26
C PHE A 401 -8.89 1.15 8.95
N SER A 402 -9.96 0.54 9.49
CA SER A 402 -10.45 -0.73 8.95
C SER A 402 -10.90 -0.55 7.50
N TRP A 403 -10.82 -1.58 6.68
CA TRP A 403 -11.33 -1.51 5.31
C TRP A 403 -12.82 -1.15 5.26
N GLU A 404 -13.58 -1.55 6.28
CA GLU A 404 -14.98 -1.18 6.45
C GLU A 404 -15.15 0.35 6.63
N ALA A 405 -14.36 0.96 7.52
CA ALA A 405 -14.37 2.42 7.71
C ALA A 405 -13.91 3.17 6.45
N ILE A 406 -12.92 2.63 5.75
CA ILE A 406 -12.45 3.19 4.48
C ILE A 406 -13.53 3.07 3.39
N ALA A 407 -14.26 1.96 3.32
CA ALA A 407 -15.36 1.79 2.37
C ALA A 407 -16.49 2.82 2.62
N ASP A 408 -16.85 3.07 3.88
CA ASP A 408 -17.82 4.10 4.22
C ASP A 408 -17.35 5.51 3.81
N ARG A 409 -16.05 5.82 3.97
CA ARG A 409 -15.46 7.08 3.48
C ARG A 409 -15.53 7.19 1.96
N PHE A 410 -15.29 6.10 1.22
CA PHE A 410 -15.42 6.08 -0.23
C PHE A 410 -16.87 6.28 -0.69
N LEU A 411 -17.85 5.67 -0.01
CA LEU A 411 -19.25 5.89 -0.36
C LEU A 411 -19.68 7.35 -0.14
N ASN A 412 -19.25 7.97 0.95
CA ASN A 412 -19.50 9.39 1.18
C ASN A 412 -18.81 10.25 0.10
N PHE A 413 -17.55 9.95 -0.23
CA PHE A 413 -16.83 10.61 -1.30
C PHE A 413 -17.55 10.51 -2.65
N TYR A 414 -18.09 9.34 -3.03
CA TYR A 414 -18.87 9.20 -4.26
C TYR A 414 -20.16 10.02 -4.22
N LEU A 415 -20.82 10.10 -3.06
CA LEU A 415 -22.06 10.86 -2.89
C LEU A 415 -21.82 12.38 -2.97
N ASP A 416 -20.73 12.85 -2.40
CA ASP A 416 -20.40 14.28 -2.34
C ASP A 416 -20.04 14.88 -3.71
N PHE A 417 -19.54 14.05 -4.65
CA PHE A 417 -19.05 14.46 -5.96
C PHE A 417 -19.76 13.79 -7.14
N GLU A 418 -20.97 13.32 -6.96
CA GLU A 418 -21.73 12.62 -8.02
C GLU A 418 -22.16 13.52 -9.17
N ASN A 419 -22.29 14.84 -8.96
CA ASN A 419 -22.81 15.83 -9.92
C ASN A 419 -21.72 16.54 -10.70
#